data_8ba605771f3d7c7db42aae7c15265c72
#
_entry.id   8ba605771f3d7c7db42aae7c15265c72
#
_cell.length_a   1.000
_cell.length_b   1.000
_cell.length_c   1.000
_cell.angle_alpha   90.00
_cell.angle_beta   90.00
_cell.angle_gamma   90.00
#
_symmetry.space_group_name_H-M   'P 1'
#
loop_
_entity.id
_entity.type
_entity.pdbx_description
1 polymer ?
#
loop_
_entity_poly.entity_id
_entity_poly.type
_entity_poly.pdbx_seq_one_letter_code
_entity_poly.pdbx_strand_id
1 'polypeptide(L)'
;MTERSQRKATEEGASPAKAKTARFVRAVTVPPALVCALLLILFFSRRSLFSGVAALLWSLALLVLVPLFAYPLAALLPGWEKKGREGERNLAFVMNFAGYTAALLYGLFTRVSAGLLLIYWTYFLSVAVLLLLNKVIRLRASGHACGIAGPLILLCWFFGWAGILPCAAVFAAVVWSSLTLKRHTPRELLVGALSAAAAFSLSLLIASP
;
A
#
# COMPACT_ATOMS: atom_id res chain seq x y z
N MET A 1 -23.83 -17.09 13.49
CA MET A 1 -24.19 -15.99 12.57
C MET A 1 -23.09 -15.93 11.53
N THR A 2 -23.38 -16.26 10.27
CA THR A 2 -22.36 -16.41 9.22
C THR A 2 -21.83 -15.02 8.78
N GLU A 3 -20.54 -14.96 8.40
CA GLU A 3 -19.86 -13.73 7.89
C GLU A 3 -20.67 -13.02 6.77
N ARG A 4 -21.46 -13.76 6.03
CA ARG A 4 -22.39 -13.28 4.99
C ARG A 4 -23.55 -12.47 5.58
N SER A 5 -24.06 -12.83 6.77
CA SER A 5 -25.13 -12.11 7.48
C SER A 5 -24.61 -10.81 8.09
N GLN A 6 -23.38 -10.82 8.61
CA GLN A 6 -22.73 -9.60 9.11
C GLN A 6 -22.39 -8.62 7.98
N ARG A 7 -21.99 -9.11 6.80
CA ARG A 7 -21.80 -8.27 5.59
C ARG A 7 -23.10 -7.59 5.16
N LYS A 8 -24.22 -8.30 5.15
CA LYS A 8 -25.54 -7.72 4.81
C LYS A 8 -25.97 -6.65 5.81
N ALA A 9 -25.88 -6.91 7.11
CA ALA A 9 -26.25 -5.94 8.14
C ALA A 9 -25.37 -4.66 8.15
N THR A 10 -24.14 -4.75 7.64
CA THR A 10 -23.23 -3.59 7.56
C THR A 10 -23.50 -2.73 6.33
N GLU A 11 -24.16 -3.26 5.31
CA GLU A 11 -24.47 -2.58 4.04
C GLU A 11 -25.83 -1.84 4.05
N GLU A 12 -26.64 -1.96 5.11
CA GLU A 12 -28.01 -1.42 5.21
C GLU A 12 -28.13 0.11 5.21
N GLY A 13 -27.02 0.86 5.11
CA GLY A 13 -27.05 2.35 5.03
C GLY A 13 -26.69 2.94 3.66
N ALA A 14 -26.22 2.14 2.70
CA ALA A 14 -25.88 2.62 1.36
C ALA A 14 -26.78 1.98 0.30
N SER A 15 -27.24 2.77 -0.70
CA SER A 15 -27.99 2.17 -1.82
C SER A 15 -27.16 1.07 -2.50
N PRO A 16 -27.81 0.01 -3.05
CA PRO A 16 -27.09 -1.11 -3.67
C PRO A 16 -26.11 -0.68 -4.78
N ALA A 17 -26.50 0.35 -5.56
CA ALA A 17 -25.63 0.92 -6.59
C ALA A 17 -24.38 1.59 -6.00
N LYS A 18 -24.54 2.38 -4.94
CA LYS A 18 -23.42 3.04 -4.23
C LYS A 18 -22.44 2.02 -3.64
N ALA A 19 -22.95 0.95 -3.04
CA ALA A 19 -22.13 -0.13 -2.50
C ALA A 19 -21.38 -0.89 -3.61
N LYS A 20 -22.00 -1.10 -4.79
CA LYS A 20 -21.36 -1.73 -5.95
C LYS A 20 -20.22 -0.88 -6.48
N THR A 21 -20.43 0.41 -6.66
CA THR A 21 -19.39 1.35 -7.10
C THR A 21 -18.23 1.42 -6.10
N ALA A 22 -18.53 1.50 -4.80
CA ALA A 22 -17.51 1.50 -3.77
C ALA A 22 -16.67 0.21 -3.75
N ARG A 23 -17.29 -0.95 -3.97
CA ARG A 23 -16.57 -2.23 -4.12
C ARG A 23 -15.67 -2.23 -5.35
N PHE A 24 -16.14 -1.72 -6.47
CA PHE A 24 -15.35 -1.61 -7.70
C PHE A 24 -14.12 -0.71 -7.48
N VAL A 25 -14.33 0.53 -6.97
CA VAL A 25 -13.22 1.44 -6.65
C VAL A 25 -12.19 0.75 -5.77
N ARG A 26 -12.63 0.09 -4.69
CA ARG A 26 -11.73 -0.62 -3.80
C ARG A 26 -10.98 -1.79 -4.45
N ALA A 27 -11.62 -2.48 -5.40
CA ALA A 27 -10.99 -3.61 -6.11
C ALA A 27 -9.89 -3.15 -7.07
N VAL A 28 -10.07 -2.01 -7.74
CA VAL A 28 -9.07 -1.48 -8.69
C VAL A 28 -7.97 -0.66 -8.00
N THR A 29 -8.22 -0.14 -6.79
CA THR A 29 -7.26 0.66 -6.03
C THR A 29 -6.61 -0.12 -4.87
N VAL A 30 -6.45 -1.44 -5.03
CA VAL A 30 -5.66 -2.21 -4.04
C VAL A 30 -4.21 -1.73 -4.02
N PRO A 31 -3.55 -1.69 -2.85
CA PRO A 31 -2.17 -1.19 -2.76
C PRO A 31 -1.21 -1.78 -3.80
N PRO A 32 -1.14 -3.09 -4.04
CA PRO A 32 -0.25 -3.64 -5.06
C PRO A 32 -0.50 -3.10 -6.48
N ALA A 33 -1.77 -2.82 -6.84
CA ALA A 33 -2.10 -2.24 -8.15
C ALA A 33 -1.56 -0.81 -8.30
N LEU A 34 -1.67 0.01 -7.25
CA LEU A 34 -1.13 1.37 -7.27
C LEU A 34 0.39 1.40 -7.22
N VAL A 35 1.03 0.45 -6.53
CA VAL A 35 2.49 0.29 -6.57
C VAL A 35 2.96 -0.11 -7.97
N CYS A 36 2.25 -1.05 -8.60
CA CYS A 36 2.52 -1.45 -9.98
C CYS A 36 2.37 -0.24 -10.93
N ALA A 37 1.28 0.51 -10.81
CA ALA A 37 1.04 1.71 -11.60
C ALA A 37 2.15 2.76 -11.39
N LEU A 38 2.55 3.04 -10.14
CA LEU A 38 3.66 3.94 -9.82
C LEU A 38 4.93 3.53 -10.57
N LEU A 39 5.35 2.26 -10.44
CA LEU A 39 6.59 1.77 -11.05
C LEU A 39 6.54 1.83 -12.58
N LEU A 40 5.39 1.47 -13.19
CA LEU A 40 5.24 1.54 -14.65
C LEU A 40 5.20 3.00 -15.14
N ILE A 41 4.44 3.87 -14.50
CA ILE A 41 4.39 5.30 -14.85
C ILE A 41 5.80 5.91 -14.78
N LEU A 42 6.53 5.66 -13.71
CA LEU A 42 7.90 6.17 -13.56
C LEU A 42 8.86 5.54 -14.57
N PHE A 43 8.72 4.26 -14.87
CA PHE A 43 9.57 3.60 -15.86
C PHE A 43 9.42 4.18 -17.25
N PHE A 44 8.22 4.53 -17.67
CA PHE A 44 7.98 5.14 -18.99
C PHE A 44 8.22 6.65 -19.01
N SER A 45 8.01 7.37 -17.91
CA SER A 45 8.10 8.83 -17.86
C SER A 45 9.44 9.35 -17.30
N ARG A 46 10.12 8.55 -16.48
CA ARG A 46 11.37 8.90 -15.77
C ARG A 46 12.37 7.75 -15.88
N ARG A 47 12.68 7.36 -17.10
CA ARG A 47 13.53 6.20 -17.42
C ARG A 47 14.86 6.18 -16.67
N SER A 48 15.44 7.35 -16.40
CA SER A 48 16.70 7.50 -15.67
C SER A 48 16.68 7.00 -14.23
N LEU A 49 15.48 6.76 -13.65
CA LEU A 49 15.36 6.16 -12.32
C LEU A 49 15.77 4.69 -12.31
N PHE A 50 15.66 4.02 -13.44
CA PHE A 50 15.92 2.59 -13.56
C PHE A 50 17.17 2.33 -14.39
N SER A 51 18.09 1.51 -13.90
CA SER A 51 19.28 1.10 -14.64
C SER A 51 18.97 0.20 -15.85
N GLY A 52 17.73 -0.27 -15.97
CA GLY A 52 17.25 -1.12 -17.05
C GLY A 52 15.95 -1.81 -16.72
N VAL A 53 15.48 -2.67 -17.61
CA VAL A 53 14.27 -3.49 -17.42
C VAL A 53 14.41 -4.41 -16.19
N ALA A 54 15.60 -4.92 -15.94
CA ALA A 54 15.86 -5.78 -14.78
C ALA A 54 15.53 -5.07 -13.45
N ALA A 55 15.89 -3.77 -13.31
CA ALA A 55 15.57 -3.00 -12.11
C ALA A 55 14.05 -2.83 -11.92
N LEU A 56 13.29 -2.64 -13.00
CA LEU A 56 11.83 -2.63 -12.96
C LEU A 56 11.27 -3.99 -12.52
N LEU A 57 11.75 -5.08 -13.13
CA LEU A 57 11.26 -6.43 -12.83
C LEU A 57 11.52 -6.81 -11.38
N TRP A 58 12.70 -6.51 -10.83
CA TRP A 58 13.00 -6.72 -9.42
C TRP A 58 12.12 -5.84 -8.52
N SER A 59 11.91 -4.57 -8.88
CA SER A 59 11.00 -3.69 -8.13
C SER A 59 9.57 -4.24 -8.10
N LEU A 60 9.04 -4.69 -9.24
CA LEU A 60 7.72 -5.31 -9.33
C LEU A 60 7.65 -6.61 -8.54
N ALA A 61 8.68 -7.46 -8.64
CA ALA A 61 8.71 -8.70 -7.88
C ALA A 61 8.66 -8.44 -6.37
N LEU A 62 9.52 -7.55 -5.87
CA LEU A 62 9.70 -7.35 -4.44
C LEU A 62 8.64 -6.45 -3.80
N LEU A 63 8.18 -5.39 -4.51
CA LEU A 63 7.20 -4.45 -3.97
C LEU A 63 5.75 -4.81 -4.29
N VAL A 64 5.50 -5.67 -5.29
CA VAL A 64 4.14 -6.02 -5.73
C VAL A 64 3.87 -7.51 -5.56
N LEU A 65 4.67 -8.40 -6.19
CA LEU A 65 4.38 -9.83 -6.21
C LEU A 65 4.56 -10.46 -4.84
N VAL A 66 5.67 -10.20 -4.15
CA VAL A 66 5.90 -10.75 -2.79
C VAL A 66 4.78 -10.38 -1.84
N PRO A 67 4.36 -9.10 -1.69
CA PRO A 67 3.17 -8.74 -0.91
C PRO A 67 1.88 -9.42 -1.36
N LEU A 68 1.68 -9.56 -2.66
CA LEU A 68 0.46 -10.16 -3.22
C LEU A 68 0.36 -11.65 -2.90
N PHE A 69 1.50 -12.35 -2.79
CA PHE A 69 1.55 -13.77 -2.42
C PHE A 69 1.03 -14.04 -1.00
N ALA A 70 0.88 -13.04 -0.14
CA ALA A 70 0.28 -13.21 1.19
C ALA A 70 -1.12 -13.83 1.13
N TYR A 71 -1.93 -13.48 0.13
CA TYR A 71 -3.31 -13.95 0.02
C TYR A 71 -3.41 -15.44 -0.37
N PRO A 72 -2.80 -15.91 -1.46
CA PRO A 72 -2.82 -17.34 -1.78
C PRO A 72 -2.09 -18.17 -0.73
N LEU A 73 -1.02 -17.66 -0.13
CA LEU A 73 -0.28 -18.34 0.92
C LEU A 73 -1.13 -18.52 2.18
N ALA A 74 -1.94 -17.52 2.57
CA ALA A 74 -2.87 -17.65 3.69
C ALA A 74 -3.91 -18.78 3.47
N ALA A 75 -4.34 -18.97 2.23
CA ALA A 75 -5.29 -20.04 1.87
C ALA A 75 -4.65 -21.45 1.86
N LEU A 76 -3.33 -21.52 1.61
CA LEU A 76 -2.60 -22.78 1.53
C LEU A 76 -2.02 -23.26 2.87
N LEU A 77 -1.82 -22.34 3.84
CA LEU A 77 -1.21 -22.69 5.12
C LEU A 77 -2.22 -23.37 6.06
N PRO A 78 -1.94 -24.62 6.51
CA PRO A 78 -2.82 -25.33 7.44
C PRO A 78 -3.05 -24.54 8.74
N GLY A 79 -4.31 -24.42 9.16
CA GLY A 79 -4.67 -23.72 10.41
C GLY A 79 -4.77 -22.19 10.31
N TRP A 80 -4.40 -21.58 9.19
CA TRP A 80 -4.57 -20.13 8.99
C TRP A 80 -6.02 -19.77 8.66
N GLU A 81 -6.79 -20.69 8.07
CA GLU A 81 -8.24 -20.54 7.88
C GLU A 81 -8.98 -20.21 9.19
N LYS A 82 -8.53 -20.82 10.32
CA LYS A 82 -9.10 -20.56 11.64
C LYS A 82 -8.79 -19.17 12.19
N LYS A 83 -7.74 -18.51 11.70
CA LYS A 83 -7.35 -17.15 12.12
C LYS A 83 -8.13 -16.07 11.36
N GLY A 84 -8.89 -16.42 10.32
CA GLY A 84 -9.73 -15.51 9.54
C GLY A 84 -8.96 -14.26 9.07
N ARG A 85 -9.63 -13.11 9.04
CA ARG A 85 -9.06 -11.85 8.58
C ARG A 85 -7.83 -11.35 9.37
N GLU A 86 -7.71 -11.73 10.63
CA GLU A 86 -6.55 -11.32 11.42
C GLU A 86 -5.29 -12.08 10.99
N GLY A 87 -5.43 -13.37 10.69
CA GLY A 87 -4.35 -14.18 10.12
C GLY A 87 -3.89 -13.61 8.77
N GLU A 88 -4.80 -13.38 7.84
CA GLU A 88 -4.50 -12.78 6.52
C GLU A 88 -3.77 -11.46 6.66
N ARG A 89 -4.23 -10.58 7.56
CA ARG A 89 -3.59 -9.29 7.81
C ARG A 89 -2.18 -9.43 8.39
N ASN A 90 -1.98 -10.36 9.32
CA ASN A 90 -0.67 -10.59 9.91
C ASN A 90 0.31 -11.16 8.87
N LEU A 91 -0.13 -12.09 8.03
CA LEU A 91 0.68 -12.63 6.94
C LEU A 91 1.02 -11.54 5.92
N ALA A 92 0.05 -10.69 5.55
CA ALA A 92 0.29 -9.56 4.67
C ALA A 92 1.34 -8.59 5.25
N PHE A 93 1.34 -8.33 6.56
CA PHE A 93 2.40 -7.54 7.19
C PHE A 93 3.77 -8.20 7.09
N VAL A 94 3.86 -9.51 7.33
CA VAL A 94 5.13 -10.26 7.21
C VAL A 94 5.64 -10.23 5.78
N MET A 95 4.79 -10.50 4.80
CA MET A 95 5.17 -10.51 3.38
C MET A 95 5.56 -9.12 2.87
N ASN A 96 4.83 -8.07 3.28
CA ASN A 96 5.19 -6.69 2.98
C ASN A 96 6.57 -6.34 3.58
N PHE A 97 6.79 -6.67 4.86
CA PHE A 97 8.07 -6.39 5.51
C PHE A 97 9.22 -7.13 4.83
N ALA A 98 9.05 -8.41 4.52
CA ALA A 98 10.07 -9.21 3.82
C ALA A 98 10.35 -8.65 2.41
N GLY A 99 9.32 -8.39 1.62
CA GLY A 99 9.47 -7.87 0.26
C GLY A 99 10.13 -6.48 0.22
N TYR A 100 9.70 -5.59 1.11
CA TYR A 100 10.23 -4.22 1.15
C TYR A 100 11.65 -4.16 1.73
N THR A 101 11.98 -5.04 2.68
CA THR A 101 13.36 -5.21 3.15
C THR A 101 14.25 -5.74 2.02
N ALA A 102 13.79 -6.76 1.30
CA ALA A 102 14.54 -7.31 0.18
C ALA A 102 14.74 -6.27 -0.94
N ALA A 103 13.72 -5.44 -1.24
CA ALA A 103 13.86 -4.35 -2.21
C ALA A 103 14.89 -3.31 -1.77
N LEU A 104 14.87 -2.93 -0.50
CA LEU A 104 15.85 -1.99 0.04
C LEU A 104 17.27 -2.56 -0.02
N LEU A 105 17.47 -3.80 0.42
CA LEU A 105 18.77 -4.48 0.33
C LEU A 105 19.24 -4.59 -1.11
N TYR A 106 18.37 -5.03 -2.03
CA TYR A 106 18.68 -5.04 -3.46
C TYR A 106 19.16 -3.67 -3.94
N GLY A 107 18.43 -2.59 -3.58
CA GLY A 107 18.79 -1.23 -3.98
C GLY A 107 20.15 -0.77 -3.45
N LEU A 108 20.46 -1.09 -2.19
CA LEU A 108 21.74 -0.76 -1.56
C LEU A 108 22.91 -1.54 -2.18
N PHE A 109 22.75 -2.85 -2.41
CA PHE A 109 23.82 -3.68 -2.98
C PHE A 109 24.07 -3.40 -4.47
N THR A 110 23.02 -3.13 -5.26
CA THR A 110 23.16 -2.86 -6.69
C THR A 110 23.35 -1.38 -7.00
N ARG A 111 23.37 -0.52 -5.99
CA ARG A 111 23.54 0.93 -6.12
C ARG A 111 22.59 1.54 -7.14
N VAL A 112 21.29 1.24 -7.00
CA VAL A 112 20.25 1.86 -7.83
C VAL A 112 20.26 3.39 -7.70
N SER A 113 19.58 4.09 -8.61
CA SER A 113 19.47 5.56 -8.53
C SER A 113 18.89 6.02 -7.19
N ALA A 114 19.27 7.22 -6.75
CA ALA A 114 18.73 7.82 -5.52
C ALA A 114 17.20 7.89 -5.51
N GLY A 115 16.58 8.17 -6.67
CA GLY A 115 15.12 8.18 -6.78
C GLY A 115 14.46 6.80 -6.62
N LEU A 116 15.06 5.73 -7.13
CA LEU A 116 14.56 4.38 -6.91
C LEU A 116 14.81 3.93 -5.47
N LEU A 117 15.96 4.31 -4.90
CA LEU A 117 16.26 4.05 -3.49
C LEU A 117 15.30 4.79 -2.55
N LEU A 118 14.90 6.02 -2.88
CA LEU A 118 13.86 6.76 -2.16
C LEU A 118 12.53 5.98 -2.11
N ILE A 119 12.14 5.36 -3.23
CA ILE A 119 10.95 4.51 -3.28
C ILE A 119 11.10 3.34 -2.32
N TYR A 120 12.23 2.62 -2.35
CA TYR A 120 12.44 1.46 -1.47
C TYR A 120 12.46 1.83 0.01
N TRP A 121 13.13 2.92 0.39
CA TRP A 121 13.09 3.44 1.76
C TRP A 121 11.67 3.81 2.18
N THR A 122 10.90 4.48 1.31
CA THR A 122 9.52 4.87 1.62
C THR A 122 8.65 3.64 1.94
N TYR A 123 8.75 2.56 1.16
CA TYR A 123 7.97 1.34 1.42
C TYR A 123 8.44 0.60 2.66
N PHE A 124 9.75 0.47 2.86
CA PHE A 124 10.30 -0.15 4.06
C PHE A 124 9.89 0.61 5.34
N LEU A 125 10.08 1.91 5.36
CA LEU A 125 9.70 2.72 6.52
C LEU A 125 8.18 2.77 6.72
N SER A 126 7.39 2.75 5.67
CA SER A 126 5.92 2.68 5.77
C SER A 126 5.46 1.43 6.53
N VAL A 127 5.99 0.26 6.20
CA VAL A 127 5.63 -0.97 6.91
C VAL A 127 6.20 -0.99 8.32
N ALA A 128 7.40 -0.47 8.55
CA ALA A 128 7.99 -0.36 9.89
C ALA A 128 7.16 0.56 10.81
N VAL A 129 6.75 1.74 10.32
CA VAL A 129 5.87 2.67 11.04
C VAL A 129 4.51 2.02 11.33
N LEU A 130 3.91 1.34 10.35
CA LEU A 130 2.65 0.62 10.55
C LEU A 130 2.76 -0.49 11.60
N LEU A 131 3.85 -1.25 11.61
CA LEU A 131 4.11 -2.28 12.61
C LEU A 131 4.25 -1.66 14.01
N LEU A 132 5.03 -0.58 14.11
CA LEU A 132 5.18 0.17 15.36
C LEU A 132 3.83 0.64 15.89
N LEU A 133 3.04 1.32 15.07
CA LEU A 133 1.73 1.86 15.47
C LEU A 133 0.75 0.74 15.84
N ASN A 134 0.60 -0.27 14.99
CA ASN A 134 -0.44 -1.30 15.19
C ASN A 134 -0.07 -2.35 16.25
N LYS A 135 1.22 -2.69 16.39
CA LYS A 135 1.64 -3.81 17.26
C LYS A 135 2.26 -3.34 18.58
N VAL A 136 3.05 -2.26 18.57
CA VAL A 136 3.72 -1.75 19.78
C VAL A 136 2.84 -0.70 20.47
N ILE A 137 2.48 0.36 19.78
CA ILE A 137 1.67 1.48 20.33
C ILE A 137 0.19 1.09 20.46
N ARG A 138 -0.24 0.06 19.72
CA ARG A 138 -1.64 -0.42 19.67
C ARG A 138 -2.63 0.64 19.15
N LEU A 139 -2.13 1.60 18.37
CA LEU A 139 -2.92 2.58 17.64
C LEU A 139 -3.31 2.00 16.28
N ARG A 140 -4.59 1.78 16.05
CA ARG A 140 -5.08 1.20 14.78
C ARG A 140 -4.87 2.16 13.62
N ALA A 141 -3.90 1.84 12.77
CA ALA A 141 -3.62 2.50 11.50
C ALA A 141 -4.04 1.61 10.33
N SER A 142 -4.68 2.20 9.31
CA SER A 142 -5.09 1.47 8.11
C SER A 142 -3.90 1.19 7.19
N GLY A 143 -3.48 -0.08 7.09
CA GLY A 143 -2.48 -0.50 6.12
C GLY A 143 -2.91 -0.25 4.66
N HIS A 144 -4.22 -0.33 4.37
CA HIS A 144 -4.77 0.01 3.06
C HIS A 144 -4.59 1.50 2.72
N ALA A 145 -4.91 2.40 3.66
CA ALA A 145 -4.71 3.83 3.45
C ALA A 145 -3.22 4.20 3.31
N CYS A 146 -2.35 3.61 4.11
CA CYS A 146 -0.90 3.80 4.01
C CYS A 146 -0.36 3.30 2.66
N GLY A 147 -0.75 2.08 2.25
CA GLY A 147 -0.31 1.47 1.00
C GLY A 147 -0.83 2.17 -0.26
N ILE A 148 -1.87 3.02 -0.15
CA ILE A 148 -2.37 3.88 -1.22
C ILE A 148 -1.72 5.26 -1.16
N ALA A 149 -1.59 5.84 0.02
CA ALA A 149 -0.97 7.15 0.18
C ALA A 149 0.49 7.17 -0.28
N GLY A 150 1.25 6.10 0.01
CA GLY A 150 2.65 5.98 -0.40
C GLY A 150 2.90 6.21 -1.89
N PRO A 151 2.32 5.41 -2.80
CA PRO A 151 2.50 5.61 -4.23
C PRO A 151 1.97 6.96 -4.74
N LEU A 152 0.89 7.49 -4.17
CA LEU A 152 0.36 8.79 -4.56
C LEU A 152 1.28 9.94 -4.13
N ILE A 153 1.87 9.89 -2.93
CA ILE A 153 2.86 10.87 -2.46
C ILE A 153 4.10 10.84 -3.37
N LEU A 154 4.60 9.64 -3.71
CA LEU A 154 5.72 9.48 -4.62
C LEU A 154 5.42 10.01 -6.02
N LEU A 155 4.22 9.77 -6.57
CA LEU A 155 3.81 10.38 -7.84
C LEU A 155 3.77 11.90 -7.75
N CYS A 156 3.23 12.48 -6.68
CA CYS A 156 3.27 13.93 -6.47
C CYS A 156 4.71 14.45 -6.40
N TRP A 157 5.62 13.74 -5.74
CA TRP A 157 7.02 14.11 -5.66
C TRP A 157 7.70 14.15 -7.03
N PHE A 158 7.53 13.09 -7.83
CA PHE A 158 8.19 12.98 -9.13
C PHE A 158 7.56 13.87 -10.23
N PHE A 159 6.27 14.17 -10.15
CA PHE A 159 5.55 14.95 -11.16
C PHE A 159 5.20 16.38 -10.70
N GLY A 160 5.44 16.74 -9.44
CA GLY A 160 5.13 18.05 -8.90
C GLY A 160 3.64 18.38 -9.01
N TRP A 161 3.32 19.60 -9.39
CA TRP A 161 1.95 20.09 -9.48
C TRP A 161 1.04 19.26 -10.40
N ALA A 162 1.58 18.70 -11.47
CA ALA A 162 0.81 17.86 -12.40
C ALA A 162 0.30 16.55 -11.74
N GLY A 163 1.01 16.06 -10.74
CA GLY A 163 0.60 14.85 -10.00
C GLY A 163 -0.47 15.10 -8.95
N ILE A 164 -0.57 16.32 -8.40
CA ILE A 164 -1.39 16.60 -7.20
C ILE A 164 -2.87 16.32 -7.45
N LEU A 165 -3.45 16.90 -8.49
CA LEU A 165 -4.89 16.78 -8.74
C LEU A 165 -5.35 15.33 -9.01
N PRO A 166 -4.71 14.55 -9.92
CA PRO A 166 -5.09 13.16 -10.14
C PRO A 166 -4.86 12.28 -8.90
N CYS A 167 -3.77 12.48 -8.17
CA CYS A 167 -3.50 11.73 -6.93
C CYS A 167 -4.51 12.06 -5.83
N ALA A 168 -4.89 13.32 -5.65
CA ALA A 168 -5.92 13.74 -4.71
C ALA A 168 -7.29 13.12 -5.05
N ALA A 169 -7.66 13.09 -6.34
CA ALA A 169 -8.91 12.47 -6.80
C ALA A 169 -8.94 10.96 -6.50
N VAL A 170 -7.84 10.24 -6.79
CA VAL A 170 -7.72 8.80 -6.45
C VAL A 170 -7.81 8.60 -4.95
N PHE A 171 -7.10 9.39 -4.14
CA PHE A 171 -7.14 9.27 -2.69
C PHE A 171 -8.53 9.53 -2.12
N ALA A 172 -9.22 10.57 -2.60
CA ALA A 172 -10.59 10.90 -2.20
C ALA A 172 -11.57 9.76 -2.55
N ALA A 173 -11.46 9.17 -3.74
CA ALA A 173 -12.28 8.02 -4.15
C ALA A 173 -12.05 6.80 -3.24
N VAL A 174 -10.82 6.54 -2.82
CA VAL A 174 -10.49 5.45 -1.91
C VAL A 174 -11.02 5.69 -0.50
N VAL A 175 -10.88 6.91 0.02
CA VAL A 175 -11.44 7.30 1.32
C VAL A 175 -12.95 7.14 1.29
N TRP A 176 -13.63 7.69 0.27
CA TRP A 176 -15.07 7.55 0.07
C TRP A 176 -15.50 6.07 0.03
N SER A 177 -14.83 5.24 -0.77
CA SER A 177 -15.10 3.81 -0.87
C SER A 177 -14.96 3.09 0.48
N SER A 178 -13.86 3.38 1.20
CA SER A 178 -13.58 2.75 2.49
C SER A 178 -14.61 3.12 3.57
N LEU A 179 -15.06 4.38 3.59
CA LEU A 179 -16.10 4.86 4.51
C LEU A 179 -17.48 4.32 4.12
N THR A 180 -17.81 4.32 2.83
CA THR A 180 -19.09 3.78 2.32
C THR A 180 -19.24 2.30 2.68
N LEU A 181 -18.17 1.52 2.56
CA LEU A 181 -18.16 0.09 2.92
C LEU A 181 -17.94 -0.17 4.40
N LYS A 182 -17.86 0.86 5.24
CA LYS A 182 -17.62 0.78 6.70
C LYS A 182 -16.42 -0.13 7.05
N ARG A 183 -15.36 -0.12 6.21
CA ARG A 183 -14.18 -0.96 6.39
C ARG A 183 -13.18 -0.39 7.38
N HIS A 184 -13.13 0.94 7.45
CA HIS A 184 -12.23 1.71 8.30
C HIS A 184 -12.95 2.92 8.84
N THR A 185 -12.53 3.38 10.01
CA THR A 185 -12.93 4.67 10.56
C THR A 185 -12.13 5.81 9.91
N PRO A 186 -12.63 7.05 9.89
CA PRO A 186 -11.86 8.21 9.39
C PRO A 186 -10.51 8.35 10.10
N ARG A 187 -10.44 8.07 11.40
CA ARG A 187 -9.21 8.10 12.20
C ARG A 187 -8.19 7.06 11.70
N GLU A 188 -8.62 5.82 11.47
CA GLU A 188 -7.73 4.78 10.96
C GLU A 188 -7.15 5.12 9.58
N LEU A 189 -7.98 5.72 8.70
CA LEU A 189 -7.55 6.16 7.37
C LEU A 189 -6.55 7.30 7.47
N LEU A 190 -6.82 8.30 8.31
CA LEU A 190 -5.93 9.44 8.54
C LEU A 190 -4.58 8.98 9.08
N VAL A 191 -4.58 8.18 10.14
CA VAL A 191 -3.33 7.65 10.73
C VAL A 191 -2.56 6.81 9.72
N GLY A 192 -3.23 6.01 8.89
CA GLY A 192 -2.59 5.25 7.82
C GLY A 192 -1.94 6.15 6.77
N ALA A 193 -2.61 7.21 6.32
CA ALA A 193 -2.07 8.15 5.35
C ALA A 193 -0.89 8.96 5.94
N LEU A 194 -1.01 9.43 7.19
CA LEU A 194 0.08 10.11 7.90
C LEU A 194 1.30 9.20 8.10
N SER A 195 1.09 7.89 8.29
CA SER A 195 2.20 6.92 8.37
C SER A 195 3.02 6.88 7.07
N ALA A 196 2.35 6.92 5.91
CA ALA A 196 3.03 6.97 4.62
C ALA A 196 3.76 8.31 4.42
N ALA A 197 3.14 9.43 4.81
CA ALA A 197 3.76 10.75 4.72
C ALA A 197 5.01 10.84 5.62
N ALA A 198 4.93 10.36 6.86
CA ALA A 198 6.07 10.32 7.77
C ALA A 198 7.20 9.43 7.22
N ALA A 199 6.87 8.24 6.70
CA ALA A 199 7.83 7.36 6.08
C ALA A 199 8.53 8.00 4.88
N PHE A 200 7.79 8.68 4.01
CA PHE A 200 8.34 9.42 2.88
C PHE A 200 9.26 10.56 3.34
N SER A 201 8.85 11.36 4.32
CA SER A 201 9.66 12.46 4.85
C SER A 201 10.97 11.97 5.46
N LEU A 202 10.93 10.85 6.22
CA LEU A 202 12.13 10.19 6.74
C LEU A 202 13.01 9.65 5.60
N SER A 203 12.40 9.10 4.56
CA SER A 203 13.13 8.58 3.40
C SER A 203 13.88 9.68 2.65
N LEU A 204 13.31 10.86 2.56
CA LEU A 204 13.99 12.03 1.98
C LEU A 204 15.26 12.39 2.76
N LEU A 205 15.20 12.36 4.09
CA LEU A 205 16.36 12.67 4.95
C LEU A 205 17.47 11.63 4.81
N ILE A 206 17.11 10.36 4.57
CA ILE A 206 18.07 9.24 4.46
C ILE A 206 18.64 9.13 3.05
N ALA A 207 17.80 9.32 2.02
CA ALA A 207 18.17 9.14 0.62
C ALA A 207 18.67 10.43 -0.05
N SER A 208 18.65 11.57 0.66
CA SER A 208 19.30 12.80 0.18
C SER A 208 20.82 12.59 0.10
N PRO A 209 21.44 12.92 -1.04
CA PRO A 209 22.89 12.79 -1.21
C PRO A 209 23.65 13.70 -0.27
#